data_3f85d8a71502484b087cde74d85bc940
#
_entry.id   3f85d8a71502484b087cde74d85bc940
#
_cell.length_a   1.000
_cell.length_b   1.000
_cell.length_c   1.000
_cell.angle_alpha   90.00
_cell.angle_beta   90.00
_cell.angle_gamma   90.00
#
_symmetry.space_group_name_H-M   'P 1'
#
loop_
_entity.id
_entity.type
_entity.pdbx_description
1 polymer ?
#
loop_
_entity_poly.entity_id
_entity_poly.type
_entity_poly.pdbx_seq_one_letter_code
_entity_poly.pdbx_strand_id
1 'polypeptide(L)'
;FNSIAANEVSFPKKVNFFEAKTSKKICEIDISKFNSENKRYTTLKRSFLIKFLLNNIPAEKIKNNVELKRVEQGQKIKLSLSNNSIEEFDYLVVSDGVFSKTKSIILEKDTSPKFFNSVALRGNIKNLDNNDISLYLGPNFHFVIYPINQNKEFNFISIIRKKLSKNQ
;
A
#
# COMPACT_ATOMS: atom_id res chain seq x y z
N PHE A 1 -10.81 9.48 10.34
CA PHE A 1 -9.60 10.21 9.89
C PHE A 1 -9.49 11.64 10.44
N ASN A 2 -10.54 12.21 11.02
CA ASN A 2 -10.53 13.59 11.56
C ASN A 2 -9.60 13.79 12.76
N SER A 3 -9.08 12.71 13.34
CA SER A 3 -8.14 12.72 14.47
C SER A 3 -6.67 12.58 14.05
N ILE A 4 -6.38 12.51 12.75
CA ILE A 4 -4.99 12.48 12.27
C ILE A 4 -4.40 13.90 12.35
N ALA A 5 -3.23 14.03 12.99
CA ALA A 5 -2.54 15.30 13.09
C ALA A 5 -2.19 15.85 11.69
N ALA A 6 -2.47 17.13 11.47
CA ALA A 6 -2.32 17.75 10.15
C ALA A 6 -0.89 17.69 9.60
N ASN A 7 0.12 17.69 10.47
CA ASN A 7 1.53 17.59 10.09
C ASN A 7 1.95 16.20 9.57
N GLU A 8 1.17 15.16 9.86
CA GLU A 8 1.43 13.78 9.44
C GLU A 8 0.83 13.43 8.07
N VAL A 9 0.17 14.37 7.44
CA VAL A 9 -0.48 14.20 6.14
C VAL A 9 -0.11 15.33 5.19
N SER A 10 -0.28 15.09 3.89
CA SER A 10 -0.20 16.12 2.87
C SER A 10 -1.45 16.11 2.00
N PHE A 11 -1.77 17.26 1.40
CA PHE A 11 -2.97 17.47 0.59
C PHE A 11 -2.58 17.98 -0.80
N PRO A 12 -2.06 17.13 -1.69
CA PRO A 12 -1.73 17.52 -3.05
C PRO A 12 -2.97 18.06 -3.77
N LYS A 13 -2.77 19.09 -4.58
CA LYS A 13 -3.84 19.72 -5.37
C LYS A 13 -3.81 19.31 -6.83
N LYS A 14 -2.64 18.84 -7.30
CA LYS A 14 -2.42 18.51 -8.71
C LYS A 14 -1.68 17.19 -8.85
N VAL A 15 -1.92 16.56 -9.99
CA VAL A 15 -1.08 15.47 -10.52
C VAL A 15 -0.44 15.99 -11.80
N ASN A 16 0.87 16.17 -11.80
CA ASN A 16 1.64 16.66 -12.90
C ASN A 16 2.31 15.52 -13.66
N PHE A 17 2.25 15.52 -14.96
CA PHE A 17 2.85 14.52 -15.84
C PHE A 17 3.98 15.14 -16.65
N PHE A 18 5.14 14.51 -16.62
CA PHE A 18 6.34 14.95 -17.31
C PHE A 18 6.89 13.85 -18.21
N GLU A 19 7.50 14.23 -19.31
CA GLU A 19 8.37 13.35 -20.08
C GLU A 19 9.69 13.18 -19.31
N ALA A 20 10.09 11.92 -19.07
CA ALA A 20 11.17 11.63 -18.12
C ALA A 20 12.55 12.11 -18.57
N LYS A 21 12.82 12.13 -19.89
CA LYS A 21 14.14 12.49 -20.43
C LYS A 21 14.39 14.00 -20.40
N THR A 22 13.36 14.78 -20.76
CA THR A 22 13.49 16.23 -20.91
C THR A 22 12.90 17.01 -19.74
N SER A 23 12.16 16.33 -18.84
CA SER A 23 11.34 16.94 -17.80
C SER A 23 10.29 17.93 -18.33
N LYS A 24 9.95 17.84 -19.62
CA LYS A 24 8.90 18.66 -20.21
C LYS A 24 7.55 18.22 -19.67
N LYS A 25 6.76 19.19 -19.20
CA LYS A 25 5.40 18.94 -18.73
C LYS A 25 4.52 18.52 -19.91
N ILE A 26 3.84 17.39 -19.76
CA ILE A 26 2.90 16.84 -20.74
C ILE A 26 1.50 17.37 -20.46
N CYS A 27 1.03 17.20 -19.23
CA CYS A 27 -0.28 17.66 -18.78
C CYS A 27 -0.34 17.74 -17.27
N GLU A 28 -1.44 18.26 -16.73
CA GLU A 28 -1.78 18.20 -15.32
C GLU A 28 -3.25 17.84 -15.13
N ILE A 29 -3.54 17.24 -13.99
CA ILE A 29 -4.90 16.99 -13.51
C ILE A 29 -5.08 17.75 -12.21
N ASP A 30 -6.05 18.63 -12.17
CA ASP A 30 -6.46 19.31 -10.94
C ASP A 30 -7.32 18.35 -10.11
N ILE A 31 -6.80 17.95 -8.94
CA ILE A 31 -7.49 17.09 -7.98
C ILE A 31 -8.05 17.87 -6.79
N SER A 32 -7.85 19.20 -6.75
CA SER A 32 -8.38 20.05 -5.68
C SER A 32 -9.91 20.03 -5.62
N LYS A 33 -10.58 19.84 -6.76
CA LYS A 33 -12.04 19.71 -6.87
C LYS A 33 -12.62 18.50 -6.11
N PHE A 34 -11.80 17.51 -5.80
CA PHE A 34 -12.20 16.38 -4.97
C PHE A 34 -12.07 16.67 -3.46
N ASN A 35 -11.51 17.83 -3.11
CA ASN A 35 -11.34 18.26 -1.75
C ASN A 35 -12.54 19.09 -1.32
N SER A 36 -13.30 18.60 -0.34
CA SER A 36 -14.32 19.35 0.40
C SER A 36 -13.88 19.48 1.86
N GLU A 37 -14.64 20.23 2.67
CA GLU A 37 -14.31 20.43 4.10
C GLU A 37 -14.02 19.11 4.84
N ASN A 38 -14.79 18.05 4.53
CA ASN A 38 -14.73 16.76 5.22
C ASN A 38 -14.09 15.62 4.39
N LYS A 39 -13.73 15.86 3.12
CA LYS A 39 -13.17 14.86 2.23
C LYS A 39 -12.04 15.48 1.43
N ARG A 40 -10.79 15.17 1.80
CA ARG A 40 -9.60 15.66 1.11
C ARG A 40 -8.81 14.52 0.51
N TYR A 41 -8.35 14.70 -0.71
CA TYR A 41 -7.33 13.82 -1.26
C TYR A 41 -6.09 13.91 -0.39
N THR A 42 -5.73 12.80 0.25
CA THR A 42 -4.73 12.80 1.32
C THR A 42 -3.64 11.80 1.01
N THR A 43 -2.40 12.22 1.11
CA THR A 43 -1.23 11.34 1.09
C THR A 43 -0.61 11.30 2.48
N LEU A 44 -0.16 10.13 2.90
CA LEU A 44 0.46 9.92 4.20
C LEU A 44 1.40 8.72 4.20
N LYS A 45 2.22 8.64 5.23
CA LYS A 45 3.14 7.52 5.43
C LYS A 45 2.37 6.25 5.80
N ARG A 46 2.61 5.15 5.05
CA ARG A 46 1.93 3.87 5.31
C ARG A 46 2.09 3.39 6.75
N SER A 47 3.29 3.50 7.33
CA SER A 47 3.54 3.10 8.72
C SER A 47 2.72 3.92 9.72
N PHE A 48 2.49 5.19 9.44
CA PHE A 48 1.64 6.05 10.24
C PHE A 48 0.17 5.60 10.17
N LEU A 49 -0.34 5.34 8.96
CA LEU A 49 -1.70 4.82 8.78
C LEU A 49 -1.91 3.51 9.54
N ILE A 50 -0.96 2.58 9.43
CA ILE A 50 -1.03 1.29 10.15
C ILE A 50 -1.09 1.52 11.65
N LYS A 51 -0.19 2.35 12.20
CA LYS A 51 -0.17 2.68 13.63
C LYS A 51 -1.49 3.33 14.07
N PHE A 52 -2.00 4.27 13.29
CA PHE A 52 -3.28 4.92 13.55
C PHE A 52 -4.44 3.90 13.60
N LEU A 53 -4.51 2.98 12.63
CA LEU A 53 -5.54 1.96 12.59
C LEU A 53 -5.43 0.98 13.75
N LEU A 54 -4.22 0.53 14.07
CA LEU A 54 -3.97 -0.39 15.19
C LEU A 54 -4.35 0.23 16.54
N ASN A 55 -4.07 1.51 16.75
CA ASN A 55 -4.45 2.22 17.99
C ASN A 55 -5.96 2.32 18.20
N ASN A 56 -6.77 2.07 17.16
CA ASN A 56 -8.23 2.04 17.24
C ASN A 56 -8.81 0.63 17.41
N ILE A 57 -7.95 -0.39 17.55
CA ILE A 57 -8.35 -1.77 17.80
C ILE A 57 -7.92 -2.14 19.21
N PRO A 58 -8.83 -2.66 20.07
CA PRO A 58 -8.47 -3.14 21.39
C PRO A 58 -7.35 -4.19 21.31
N ALA A 59 -6.34 -4.07 22.16
CA ALA A 59 -5.13 -4.91 22.11
C ALA A 59 -5.44 -6.40 22.23
N GLU A 60 -6.46 -6.77 23.02
CA GLU A 60 -6.91 -8.16 23.20
C GLU A 60 -7.54 -8.77 21.94
N LYS A 61 -7.89 -7.95 20.94
CA LYS A 61 -8.40 -8.41 19.65
C LYS A 61 -7.28 -8.67 18.63
N ILE A 62 -6.04 -8.34 18.97
CA ILE A 62 -4.88 -8.51 18.07
C ILE A 62 -4.03 -9.67 18.57
N LYS A 63 -3.85 -10.66 17.71
CA LYS A 63 -2.93 -11.77 17.96
C LYS A 63 -1.73 -11.64 17.05
N ASN A 64 -0.57 -11.38 17.64
CA ASN A 64 0.70 -11.30 16.95
C ASN A 64 1.44 -12.65 16.98
N ASN A 65 2.34 -12.86 16.01
CA ASN A 65 3.18 -14.06 15.93
C ASN A 65 2.37 -15.38 15.86
N VAL A 66 1.19 -15.33 15.27
CA VAL A 66 0.33 -16.49 15.08
C VAL A 66 0.11 -16.69 13.58
N GLU A 67 0.36 -17.92 13.09
CA GLU A 67 0.09 -18.31 11.72
C GLU A 67 -1.16 -19.17 11.65
N LEU A 68 -1.95 -19.00 10.60
CA LEU A 68 -3.04 -19.89 10.25
C LEU A 68 -2.46 -21.19 9.66
N LYS A 69 -2.87 -22.34 10.19
CA LYS A 69 -2.45 -23.67 9.72
C LYS A 69 -3.54 -24.38 8.92
N ARG A 70 -4.79 -24.23 9.33
CA ARG A 70 -5.93 -24.89 8.68
C ARG A 70 -7.20 -24.06 8.80
N VAL A 71 -8.02 -24.14 7.78
CA VAL A 71 -9.37 -23.56 7.74
C VAL A 71 -10.35 -24.68 7.46
N GLU A 72 -11.34 -24.83 8.30
CA GLU A 72 -12.46 -25.75 8.09
C GLU A 72 -13.73 -24.92 7.94
N GLN A 73 -14.48 -25.19 6.87
CA GLN A 73 -15.74 -24.49 6.58
C GLN A 73 -16.92 -25.40 6.97
N GLY A 74 -17.82 -24.86 7.80
CA GLY A 74 -19.03 -25.53 8.26
C GLY A 74 -20.10 -24.50 8.59
N GLN A 75 -20.91 -24.73 9.60
CA GLN A 75 -21.83 -23.71 10.14
C GLN A 75 -21.07 -22.49 10.67
N LYS A 76 -19.88 -22.72 11.21
CA LYS A 76 -18.88 -21.71 11.56
C LYS A 76 -17.55 -22.05 10.90
N ILE A 77 -16.71 -21.04 10.74
CA ILE A 77 -15.37 -21.21 10.22
C ILE A 77 -14.44 -21.52 11.39
N LYS A 78 -13.80 -22.68 11.36
CA LYS A 78 -12.79 -23.09 12.36
C LYS A 78 -11.40 -22.82 11.84
N LEU A 79 -10.62 -22.12 12.64
CA LEU A 79 -9.23 -21.77 12.36
C LEU A 79 -8.31 -22.53 13.32
N SER A 80 -7.45 -23.39 12.79
CA SER A 80 -6.34 -23.97 13.58
C SER A 80 -5.11 -23.10 13.43
N LEU A 81 -4.55 -22.66 14.55
CA LEU A 81 -3.47 -21.70 14.62
C LEU A 81 -2.13 -22.35 15.03
N SER A 82 -1.00 -21.67 14.76
CA SER A 82 0.34 -22.20 15.03
C SER A 82 0.66 -22.40 16.51
N ASN A 83 -0.08 -21.77 17.41
CA ASN A 83 -0.02 -21.95 18.85
C ASN A 83 -0.90 -23.08 19.39
N ASN A 84 -1.40 -23.95 18.48
CA ASN A 84 -2.31 -25.07 18.74
C ASN A 84 -3.71 -24.66 19.25
N SER A 85 -4.07 -23.38 19.21
CA SER A 85 -5.43 -22.96 19.50
C SER A 85 -6.35 -23.20 18.30
N ILE A 86 -7.62 -23.47 18.58
CA ILE A 86 -8.71 -23.55 17.60
C ILE A 86 -9.70 -22.46 17.94
N GLU A 87 -10.09 -21.69 16.94
CA GLU A 87 -11.03 -20.57 17.08
C GLU A 87 -12.15 -20.69 16.06
N GLU A 88 -13.35 -20.26 16.44
CA GLU A 88 -14.53 -20.31 15.60
C GLU A 88 -15.05 -18.91 15.31
N PHE A 89 -15.39 -18.64 14.05
CA PHE A 89 -15.89 -17.35 13.57
C PHE A 89 -17.03 -17.54 12.58
N ASP A 90 -17.87 -16.51 12.47
CA ASP A 90 -18.91 -16.48 11.45
C ASP A 90 -18.35 -16.07 10.07
N TYR A 91 -17.29 -15.25 10.05
CA TYR A 91 -16.65 -14.73 8.83
C TYR A 91 -15.14 -14.74 8.96
N LEU A 92 -14.46 -14.96 7.83
CA LEU A 92 -13.01 -14.83 7.68
C LEU A 92 -12.68 -13.85 6.55
N VAL A 93 -11.99 -12.75 6.86
CA VAL A 93 -11.45 -11.84 5.86
C VAL A 93 -9.95 -12.07 5.73
N VAL A 94 -9.52 -12.51 4.54
CA VAL A 94 -8.10 -12.82 4.25
C VAL A 94 -7.45 -11.60 3.61
N SER A 95 -6.48 -10.98 4.30
CA SER A 95 -5.77 -9.77 3.86
C SER A 95 -4.24 -9.90 4.01
N ASP A 96 -3.70 -11.11 3.89
CA ASP A 96 -2.28 -11.43 4.10
C ASP A 96 -1.39 -11.21 2.85
N GLY A 97 -1.94 -10.53 1.82
CA GLY A 97 -1.20 -9.97 0.71
C GLY A 97 -0.94 -10.93 -0.45
N VAL A 98 -0.03 -10.52 -1.36
CA VAL A 98 0.23 -11.23 -2.62
C VAL A 98 0.89 -12.60 -2.41
N PHE A 99 1.62 -12.78 -1.31
CA PHE A 99 2.24 -14.05 -0.92
C PHE A 99 1.39 -14.84 0.10
N SER A 100 0.08 -14.67 0.04
CA SER A 100 -0.89 -15.26 0.95
C SER A 100 -0.76 -16.78 1.06
N LYS A 101 -0.34 -17.26 2.22
CA LYS A 101 -0.39 -18.69 2.57
C LYS A 101 -1.82 -19.13 2.82
N THR A 102 -2.63 -18.29 3.43
CA THR A 102 -4.05 -18.57 3.71
C THR A 102 -4.84 -18.85 2.46
N LYS A 103 -4.56 -18.11 1.37
CA LYS A 103 -5.19 -18.35 0.07
C LYS A 103 -4.91 -19.78 -0.44
N SER A 104 -3.66 -20.25 -0.32
CA SER A 104 -3.28 -21.61 -0.74
C SER A 104 -3.96 -22.68 0.12
N ILE A 105 -4.09 -22.43 1.43
CA ILE A 105 -4.80 -23.33 2.36
C ILE A 105 -6.28 -23.45 1.98
N ILE A 106 -6.96 -22.32 1.76
CA ILE A 106 -8.41 -22.30 1.45
C ILE A 106 -8.71 -22.90 0.08
N LEU A 107 -7.85 -22.65 -0.91
CA LEU A 107 -8.06 -23.10 -2.29
C LEU A 107 -7.46 -24.49 -2.55
N GLU A 108 -6.77 -25.08 -1.57
CA GLU A 108 -6.09 -26.39 -1.66
C GLU A 108 -5.19 -26.51 -2.90
N LYS A 109 -4.57 -25.41 -3.30
CA LYS A 109 -3.69 -25.34 -4.46
C LYS A 109 -2.59 -24.32 -4.29
N ASP A 110 -1.49 -24.50 -5.03
CA ASP A 110 -0.44 -23.47 -5.12
C ASP A 110 -0.99 -22.20 -5.77
N THR A 111 -0.84 -21.10 -5.04
CA THR A 111 -1.25 -19.75 -5.47
C THR A 111 -0.08 -18.80 -5.54
N SER A 112 1.12 -19.32 -5.81
CA SER A 112 2.34 -18.51 -5.92
C SER A 112 2.16 -17.37 -6.94
N PRO A 113 2.60 -16.16 -6.62
CA PRO A 113 2.47 -15.02 -7.50
C PRO A 113 3.32 -15.19 -8.76
N LYS A 114 2.79 -14.72 -9.89
CA LYS A 114 3.52 -14.71 -11.17
C LYS A 114 4.28 -13.40 -11.32
N PHE A 115 5.52 -13.49 -11.77
CA PHE A 115 6.32 -12.32 -12.13
C PHE A 115 5.87 -11.75 -13.49
N PHE A 116 5.54 -10.45 -13.52
CA PHE A 116 5.04 -9.75 -14.71
C PHE A 116 6.11 -8.89 -15.42
N ASN A 117 7.38 -9.28 -15.36
CA ASN A 117 8.49 -8.56 -15.99
C ASN A 117 8.55 -7.07 -15.58
N SER A 118 8.21 -6.79 -14.34
CA SER A 118 8.28 -5.44 -13.78
C SER A 118 8.83 -5.46 -12.37
N VAL A 119 9.72 -4.51 -12.08
CA VAL A 119 10.32 -4.32 -10.76
C VAL A 119 9.89 -2.98 -10.23
N ALA A 120 9.45 -2.94 -8.97
CA ALA A 120 9.12 -1.71 -8.27
C ALA A 120 10.23 -1.34 -7.30
N LEU A 121 10.83 -0.17 -7.48
CA LEU A 121 11.74 0.47 -6.53
C LEU A 121 10.96 1.51 -5.74
N ARG A 122 11.12 1.51 -4.43
CA ARG A 122 10.43 2.44 -3.54
C ARG A 122 11.39 3.03 -2.52
N GLY A 123 11.16 4.27 -2.15
CA GLY A 123 11.94 4.92 -1.11
C GLY A 123 11.30 6.21 -0.65
N ASN A 124 11.92 6.79 0.37
CA ASN A 124 11.56 8.11 0.89
C ASN A 124 12.75 9.05 0.71
N ILE A 125 12.44 10.31 0.45
CA ILE A 125 13.40 11.40 0.29
C ILE A 125 12.89 12.60 1.08
N LYS A 126 13.78 13.48 1.49
CA LYS A 126 13.46 14.69 2.25
C LYS A 126 13.89 15.95 1.51
N ASN A 127 13.31 17.07 1.93
CA ASN A 127 13.71 18.42 1.52
C ASN A 127 13.54 18.70 0.02
N LEU A 128 12.49 18.18 -0.61
CA LEU A 128 12.07 18.63 -1.92
C LEU A 128 11.09 19.82 -1.79
N ASP A 129 11.17 20.71 -2.74
CA ASP A 129 10.23 21.82 -2.86
C ASP A 129 9.15 21.47 -3.89
N ASN A 130 8.24 20.59 -3.47
CA ASN A 130 7.10 20.17 -4.27
C ASN A 130 5.93 19.86 -3.35
N ASN A 131 4.75 20.39 -3.65
CA ASN A 131 3.53 20.15 -2.86
C ASN A 131 2.54 19.23 -3.57
N ASP A 132 2.83 18.83 -4.79
CA ASP A 132 1.94 18.07 -5.64
C ASP A 132 2.52 16.69 -6.01
N ILE A 133 1.70 15.86 -6.62
CA ILE A 133 2.12 14.58 -7.16
C ILE A 133 2.76 14.82 -8.52
N SER A 134 3.94 14.25 -8.77
CA SER A 134 4.64 14.32 -10.04
C SER A 134 4.89 12.92 -10.59
N LEU A 135 4.51 12.70 -11.85
CA LEU A 135 4.78 11.49 -12.61
C LEU A 135 5.72 11.79 -13.76
N TYR A 136 6.78 11.02 -13.86
CA TYR A 136 7.74 11.07 -14.97
C TYR A 136 7.57 9.80 -15.79
N LEU A 137 7.20 9.96 -17.06
CA LEU A 137 6.89 8.86 -17.97
C LEU A 137 8.05 8.64 -18.94
N GLY A 138 8.59 7.44 -18.94
CA GLY A 138 9.60 6.97 -19.89
C GLY A 138 9.11 5.75 -20.68
N PRO A 139 9.84 5.31 -21.72
CA PRO A 139 9.43 4.20 -22.58
C PRO A 139 9.23 2.87 -21.86
N ASN A 140 10.09 2.61 -20.86
CA ASN A 140 10.13 1.33 -20.12
C ASN A 140 10.01 1.50 -18.62
N PHE A 141 9.73 2.69 -18.14
CA PHE A 141 9.54 2.97 -16.73
C PHE A 141 8.60 4.15 -16.53
N HIS A 142 8.08 4.24 -15.33
CA HIS A 142 7.52 5.48 -14.81
C HIS A 142 8.00 5.68 -13.37
N PHE A 143 8.11 6.94 -13.00
CA PHE A 143 8.54 7.37 -11.67
C PHE A 143 7.49 8.30 -11.12
N VAL A 144 7.04 8.02 -9.92
CA VAL A 144 6.05 8.83 -9.20
C VAL A 144 6.68 9.33 -7.92
N ILE A 145 6.52 10.61 -7.64
CA ILE A 145 6.95 11.21 -6.37
C ILE A 145 5.83 12.09 -5.82
N TYR A 146 5.62 12.02 -4.52
CA TYR A 146 4.55 12.77 -3.86
C TYR A 146 4.88 13.04 -2.39
N PRO A 147 4.42 14.18 -1.85
CA PRO A 147 4.58 14.50 -0.43
C PRO A 147 3.76 13.53 0.43
N ILE A 148 4.28 13.15 1.60
CA ILE A 148 3.60 12.24 2.53
C ILE A 148 3.31 12.86 3.89
N ASN A 149 3.84 14.07 4.13
CA ASN A 149 3.53 14.88 5.30
C ASN A 149 3.91 16.35 5.03
N GLN A 150 3.67 17.22 6.01
CA GLN A 150 4.06 18.65 5.91
C GLN A 150 5.54 18.90 6.27
N ASN A 151 6.27 17.89 6.72
CA ASN A 151 7.70 18.00 7.11
C ASN A 151 8.65 17.80 5.91
N LYS A 152 8.19 18.06 4.68
CA LYS A 152 8.95 17.90 3.44
C LYS A 152 9.51 16.48 3.23
N GLU A 153 8.81 15.47 3.70
CA GLU A 153 9.07 14.08 3.36
C GLU A 153 8.23 13.65 2.16
N PHE A 154 8.87 12.94 1.24
CA PHE A 154 8.28 12.46 0.00
C PHE A 154 8.47 10.96 -0.12
N ASN A 155 7.47 10.29 -0.67
CA ASN A 155 7.62 8.92 -1.14
C ASN A 155 7.83 8.93 -2.65
N PHE A 156 8.68 8.03 -3.13
CA PHE A 156 8.78 7.76 -4.56
C PHE A 156 8.59 6.29 -4.86
N ILE A 157 8.08 6.04 -6.05
CA ILE A 157 7.91 4.70 -6.62
C ILE A 157 8.38 4.76 -8.07
N SER A 158 9.30 3.88 -8.45
CA SER A 158 9.67 3.67 -9.84
C SER A 158 9.27 2.27 -10.26
N ILE A 159 8.50 2.13 -11.31
CA ILE A 159 8.17 0.85 -11.94
C ILE A 159 8.98 0.74 -13.21
N ILE A 160 9.79 -0.30 -13.30
CA ILE A 160 10.71 -0.53 -14.42
C ILE A 160 10.33 -1.87 -15.07
N ARG A 161 10.12 -1.88 -16.38
CA ARG A 161 9.99 -3.12 -17.15
C ARG A 161 11.35 -3.79 -17.26
N LYS A 162 11.48 -4.98 -16.72
CA LYS A 162 12.71 -5.75 -16.73
C LYS A 162 12.37 -7.23 -16.87
N LYS A 163 12.87 -7.86 -17.93
CA LYS A 163 12.91 -9.32 -17.99
C LYS A 163 14.02 -9.79 -17.05
N LEU A 164 13.67 -10.60 -16.05
CA LEU A 164 14.67 -11.27 -15.23
C LEU A 164 15.23 -12.45 -16.03
N SER A 165 16.54 -12.64 -15.99
CA SER A 165 17.18 -13.87 -16.49
C SER A 165 16.78 -15.03 -15.58
N LYS A 166 16.78 -16.27 -16.10
CA LYS A 166 16.40 -17.47 -15.34
C LYS A 166 17.24 -17.71 -14.06
N ASN A 167 18.32 -16.94 -13.86
CA ASN A 167 19.26 -17.04 -12.74
C ASN A 167 19.17 -15.85 -11.76
N GLN A 168 18.15 -15.04 -11.81
CA GLN A 168 17.82 -13.96 -10.87
C GLN A 168 16.42 -14.23 -10.29
#